data_e2a6757c403e2548460011e7ad7c5d60
#
_entry.id   e2a6757c403e2548460011e7ad7c5d60
#
_cell.length_a   1.000
_cell.length_b   1.000
_cell.length_c   1.000
_cell.angle_alpha   90.00
_cell.angle_beta   90.00
_cell.angle_gamma   90.00
#
_symmetry.space_group_name_H-M   'P 1'
#
loop_
_entity.id
_entity.type
_entity.pdbx_description
1 polymer ?
#
loop_
_entity_poly.entity_id
_entity_poly.type
_entity_poly.pdbx_seq_one_letter_code
_entity_poly.pdbx_strand_id
1 'polypeptide(L)'
;MIKVQNITKTYGATVAVNDVSFEVGKGEILGFLGPNGAGKSTTLKIITSYVVADSGSVYVNDVDALKNPMEVRKAIGYLPESTPLYMDMQVLEYLQFVAKARQLSGSEAQSAVDRVVELLNLRRFLRKNIGHLSKGYKQRVGIAQALVHDPGILIMDEPTSGLDPHQIIEIRELIKKLGEEKLIILSSHILQEISAIGTRIMIIKDGRIVADDTPQNMQRSLSDRSGLRARIQGPEQEVVAALGKVGGVNTVEAISGSGSDTEYRLTTGSGGEISQGVFKAVADNGWTLSALSPDEHSLEDVYLELTKDSAPQGASGNGAAAAEKAQPPESETTAPVEAEETVSEASEDDSTAQEGT
;
A
#
# COMPACT_ATOMS: atom_id res chain seq x y z
N MET A 1 -18.06 6.61 9.21
CA MET A 1 -17.66 7.46 8.07
C MET A 1 -16.36 8.19 8.40
N ILE A 2 -15.47 8.30 7.44
CA ILE A 2 -14.27 9.13 7.54
C ILE A 2 -14.39 10.27 6.52
N LYS A 3 -14.07 11.48 6.94
CA LYS A 3 -14.04 12.66 6.07
C LYS A 3 -12.72 13.40 6.27
N VAL A 4 -11.98 13.54 5.18
CA VAL A 4 -10.69 14.23 5.12
C VAL A 4 -10.86 15.48 4.26
N GLN A 5 -10.41 16.65 4.77
CA GLN A 5 -10.62 17.94 4.12
C GLN A 5 -9.32 18.74 4.07
N ASN A 6 -8.79 18.90 2.86
CA ASN A 6 -7.64 19.74 2.52
C ASN A 6 -6.42 19.54 3.44
N ILE A 7 -6.14 18.29 3.82
CA ILE A 7 -5.00 18.01 4.71
C ILE A 7 -3.68 18.23 3.98
N THR A 8 -2.78 18.91 4.66
CA THR A 8 -1.40 19.11 4.21
C THR A 8 -0.44 18.73 5.34
N LYS A 9 0.68 18.07 4.99
CA LYS A 9 1.74 17.71 5.93
C LYS A 9 3.10 17.83 5.30
N THR A 10 3.99 18.55 5.99
CA THR A 10 5.36 18.80 5.56
C THR A 10 6.35 18.26 6.60
N TYR A 11 7.45 17.69 6.15
CA TYR A 11 8.59 17.27 6.97
C TYR A 11 9.84 17.97 6.45
N GLY A 12 10.32 18.99 7.16
CA GLY A 12 11.42 19.83 6.69
C GLY A 12 11.07 20.48 5.35
N ALA A 13 11.82 20.21 4.30
CA ALA A 13 11.57 20.72 2.94
C ALA A 13 10.61 19.85 2.11
N THR A 14 10.24 18.67 2.60
CA THR A 14 9.42 17.71 1.85
C THR A 14 7.96 17.84 2.20
N VAL A 15 7.10 18.13 1.21
CA VAL A 15 5.63 18.10 1.35
C VAL A 15 5.18 16.66 1.14
N ALA A 16 4.88 15.95 2.25
CA ALA A 16 4.50 14.54 2.20
C ALA A 16 3.02 14.32 1.85
N VAL A 17 2.14 15.27 2.20
CA VAL A 17 0.71 15.30 1.85
C VAL A 17 0.37 16.73 1.48
N ASN A 18 -0.31 16.92 0.37
CA ASN A 18 -0.54 18.23 -0.22
C ASN A 18 -1.98 18.36 -0.70
N ASP A 19 -2.80 19.04 0.11
CA ASP A 19 -4.20 19.37 -0.19
C ASP A 19 -5.08 18.15 -0.51
N VAL A 20 -4.98 17.10 0.33
CA VAL A 20 -5.72 15.85 0.14
C VAL A 20 -7.10 15.93 0.77
N SER A 21 -8.14 15.61 -0.02
CA SER A 21 -9.55 15.60 0.43
C SER A 21 -10.27 14.38 -0.13
N PHE A 22 -11.00 13.66 0.75
CA PHE A 22 -11.86 12.52 0.37
C PHE A 22 -12.79 12.11 1.51
N GLU A 23 -13.79 11.30 1.18
CA GLU A 23 -14.71 10.71 2.15
C GLU A 23 -14.80 9.20 1.92
N VAL A 24 -14.96 8.43 3.01
CA VAL A 24 -15.12 6.97 2.97
C VAL A 24 -16.31 6.57 3.82
N GLY A 25 -17.20 5.77 3.25
CA GLY A 25 -18.44 5.30 3.87
C GLY A 25 -18.32 3.93 4.56
N LYS A 26 -19.38 3.53 5.26
CA LYS A 26 -19.49 2.19 5.85
C LYS A 26 -19.63 1.13 4.74
N GLY A 27 -18.98 -0.03 4.91
CA GLY A 27 -19.02 -1.12 3.93
C GLY A 27 -18.14 -0.87 2.70
N GLU A 28 -17.32 0.18 2.73
CA GLU A 28 -16.38 0.52 1.67
C GLU A 28 -14.99 0.01 2.02
N ILE A 29 -14.33 -0.62 1.05
CA ILE A 29 -12.91 -0.98 1.13
C ILE A 29 -12.15 -0.03 0.20
N LEU A 30 -11.55 1.02 0.77
CA LEU A 30 -10.74 1.97 0.04
C LEU A 30 -9.28 1.51 -0.01
N GLY A 31 -8.78 1.28 -1.21
CA GLY A 31 -7.37 1.00 -1.46
C GLY A 31 -6.58 2.27 -1.78
N PHE A 32 -5.59 2.61 -0.95
CA PHE A 32 -4.60 3.65 -1.23
C PHE A 32 -3.44 3.06 -2.02
N LEU A 33 -3.32 3.40 -3.29
CA LEU A 33 -2.26 2.95 -4.18
C LEU A 33 -1.28 4.08 -4.48
N GLY A 34 0.00 3.77 -4.57
CA GLY A 34 1.02 4.75 -4.98
C GLY A 34 2.44 4.26 -4.69
N PRO A 35 3.46 4.86 -5.30
CA PRO A 35 4.86 4.51 -5.05
C PRO A 35 5.29 4.79 -3.60
N ASN A 36 6.46 4.29 -3.24
CA ASN A 36 7.04 4.60 -1.93
C ASN A 36 7.34 6.10 -1.85
N GLY A 37 7.03 6.71 -0.70
CA GLY A 37 7.16 8.15 -0.51
C GLY A 37 6.00 9.00 -1.05
N ALA A 38 4.99 8.42 -1.71
CA ALA A 38 3.85 9.17 -2.26
C ALA A 38 2.93 9.84 -1.23
N GLY A 39 3.10 9.55 0.07
CA GLY A 39 2.29 10.14 1.15
C GLY A 39 1.25 9.20 1.77
N LYS A 40 1.14 7.92 1.32
CA LYS A 40 0.17 6.93 1.83
C LYS A 40 0.19 6.80 3.36
N SER A 41 1.31 6.33 3.90
CA SER A 41 1.45 6.11 5.36
C SER A 41 1.28 7.39 6.17
N THR A 42 1.71 8.54 5.65
CA THR A 42 1.50 9.84 6.30
C THR A 42 0.02 10.19 6.38
N THR A 43 -0.73 9.99 5.30
CA THR A 43 -2.18 10.20 5.28
C THR A 43 -2.88 9.29 6.27
N LEU A 44 -2.54 7.99 6.32
CA LEU A 44 -3.11 7.03 7.28
C LEU A 44 -2.77 7.41 8.73
N LYS A 45 -1.55 7.86 9.02
CA LYS A 45 -1.15 8.35 10.34
C LYS A 45 -1.90 9.62 10.77
N ILE A 46 -2.25 10.50 9.84
CA ILE A 46 -3.08 11.69 10.12
C ILE A 46 -4.51 11.25 10.48
N ILE A 47 -5.12 10.36 9.69
CA ILE A 47 -6.49 9.88 9.94
C ILE A 47 -6.59 9.18 11.30
N THR A 48 -5.55 8.41 11.69
CA THR A 48 -5.50 7.69 12.96
C THR A 48 -5.06 8.58 14.14
N SER A 49 -4.91 9.88 13.93
CA SER A 49 -4.41 10.85 14.92
C SER A 49 -3.02 10.53 15.48
N TYR A 50 -2.20 9.77 14.75
CA TYR A 50 -0.79 9.51 15.10
C TYR A 50 0.09 10.71 14.80
N VAL A 51 -0.22 11.42 13.71
CA VAL A 51 0.45 12.65 13.25
C VAL A 51 -0.60 13.72 13.08
N VAL A 52 -0.28 14.94 13.49
CA VAL A 52 -1.12 16.11 13.27
C VAL A 52 -0.81 16.69 11.89
N ALA A 53 -1.85 16.98 11.08
CA ALA A 53 -1.70 17.73 9.83
C ALA A 53 -1.28 19.17 10.12
N ASP A 54 -0.55 19.79 9.21
CA ASP A 54 -0.16 21.20 9.32
C ASP A 54 -1.33 22.13 8.96
N SER A 55 -2.23 21.66 8.06
CA SER A 55 -3.50 22.32 7.74
C SER A 55 -4.55 21.30 7.34
N GLY A 56 -5.80 21.73 7.24
CA GLY A 56 -6.95 20.90 6.95
C GLY A 56 -7.55 20.25 8.19
N SER A 57 -8.50 19.32 7.99
CA SER A 57 -9.21 18.64 9.07
C SER A 57 -9.59 17.21 8.72
N VAL A 58 -9.70 16.38 9.75
CA VAL A 58 -10.16 14.98 9.64
C VAL A 58 -11.29 14.76 10.64
N TYR A 59 -12.35 14.15 10.16
CA TYR A 59 -13.48 13.73 10.99
C TYR A 59 -13.68 12.21 10.87
N VAL A 60 -13.88 11.58 12.00
CA VAL A 60 -14.18 10.14 12.10
C VAL A 60 -15.48 10.00 12.86
N ASN A 61 -16.53 9.48 12.21
CA ASN A 61 -17.88 9.44 12.76
C ASN A 61 -18.33 10.81 13.32
N ASP A 62 -18.08 11.89 12.54
CA ASP A 62 -18.35 13.29 12.87
C ASP A 62 -17.53 13.86 14.04
N VAL A 63 -16.60 13.09 14.60
CA VAL A 63 -15.67 13.52 15.65
C VAL A 63 -14.41 14.12 15.01
N ASP A 64 -14.10 15.37 15.38
CA ASP A 64 -12.88 16.07 14.95
C ASP A 64 -11.62 15.40 15.54
N ALA A 65 -10.78 14.87 14.68
CA ALA A 65 -9.61 14.08 15.06
C ALA A 65 -8.54 14.91 15.79
N LEU A 66 -8.46 16.21 15.53
CA LEU A 66 -7.51 17.09 16.19
C LEU A 66 -7.97 17.43 17.62
N LYS A 67 -9.28 17.67 17.81
CA LYS A 67 -9.83 18.02 19.11
C LYS A 67 -10.01 16.83 20.04
N ASN A 68 -10.40 15.69 19.48
CA ASN A 68 -10.77 14.48 20.24
C ASN A 68 -9.99 13.23 19.78
N PRO A 69 -8.62 13.24 19.80
CA PRO A 69 -7.83 12.16 19.23
C PRO A 69 -8.04 10.82 19.94
N MET A 70 -8.36 10.81 21.22
CA MET A 70 -8.61 9.57 21.97
C MET A 70 -9.92 8.90 21.57
N GLU A 71 -10.95 9.67 21.27
CA GLU A 71 -12.25 9.15 20.80
C GLU A 71 -12.09 8.54 19.40
N VAL A 72 -11.39 9.24 18.51
CA VAL A 72 -11.04 8.73 17.17
C VAL A 72 -10.26 7.42 17.24
N ARG A 73 -9.24 7.34 18.11
CA ARG A 73 -8.44 6.11 18.28
C ARG A 73 -9.25 4.94 18.86
N LYS A 74 -10.30 5.20 19.63
CA LYS A 74 -11.24 4.16 20.10
C LYS A 74 -12.09 3.59 18.97
N ALA A 75 -12.47 4.42 18.00
CA ALA A 75 -13.29 4.02 16.86
C ALA A 75 -12.51 3.28 15.77
N ILE A 76 -11.16 3.37 15.78
CA ILE A 76 -10.29 2.85 14.72
C ILE A 76 -9.42 1.70 15.25
N GLY A 77 -9.35 0.60 14.48
CA GLY A 77 -8.28 -0.38 14.52
C GLY A 77 -7.20 0.02 13.53
N TYR A 78 -5.94 0.12 13.99
CA TYR A 78 -4.84 0.52 13.14
C TYR A 78 -3.72 -0.53 13.14
N LEU A 79 -3.33 -0.97 11.95
CA LEU A 79 -2.17 -1.80 11.68
C LEU A 79 -1.14 -0.96 10.92
N PRO A 80 -0.05 -0.52 11.55
CA PRO A 80 1.05 0.14 10.84
C PRO A 80 1.88 -0.86 10.04
N GLU A 81 2.60 -0.42 9.00
CA GLU A 81 3.50 -1.23 8.17
C GLU A 81 4.50 -2.02 9.03
N SER A 82 5.17 -1.35 9.96
CA SER A 82 6.01 -1.99 10.97
C SER A 82 5.23 -2.10 12.27
N THR A 83 4.61 -3.26 12.50
CA THR A 83 3.80 -3.48 13.70
C THR A 83 4.70 -3.63 14.93
N PRO A 84 4.59 -2.76 15.95
CA PRO A 84 5.40 -2.82 17.16
C PRO A 84 4.88 -3.93 18.10
N LEU A 85 5.25 -5.17 17.81
CA LEU A 85 4.90 -6.33 18.64
C LEU A 85 5.94 -6.53 19.75
N TYR A 86 5.50 -6.95 20.93
CA TYR A 86 6.40 -7.35 22.02
C TYR A 86 6.87 -8.78 21.81
N MET A 87 8.08 -8.91 21.24
CA MET A 87 8.61 -10.18 20.73
C MET A 87 8.80 -11.24 21.80
N ASP A 88 9.05 -10.85 23.06
CA ASP A 88 9.27 -11.71 24.21
C ASP A 88 7.95 -12.17 24.89
N MET A 89 6.82 -11.55 24.55
CA MET A 89 5.52 -11.94 25.07
C MET A 89 4.94 -13.13 24.29
N GLN A 90 4.19 -13.98 24.98
CA GLN A 90 3.34 -14.97 24.34
C GLN A 90 2.16 -14.27 23.63
N VAL A 91 1.66 -14.90 22.54
CA VAL A 91 0.52 -14.35 21.77
C VAL A 91 -0.68 -14.05 22.66
N LEU A 92 -1.05 -14.98 23.57
CA LEU A 92 -2.17 -14.80 24.48
C LEU A 92 -1.96 -13.62 25.44
N GLU A 93 -0.79 -13.57 26.06
CA GLU A 93 -0.44 -12.49 26.98
C GLU A 93 -0.50 -11.12 26.32
N TYR A 94 0.04 -11.04 25.09
CA TYR A 94 0.02 -9.83 24.30
C TYR A 94 -1.39 -9.37 23.95
N LEU A 95 -2.25 -10.29 23.48
CA LEU A 95 -3.64 -9.95 23.14
C LEU A 95 -4.46 -9.54 24.38
N GLN A 96 -4.24 -10.19 25.52
CA GLN A 96 -4.84 -9.80 26.79
C GLN A 96 -4.33 -8.41 27.27
N PHE A 97 -3.03 -8.14 27.11
CA PHE A 97 -2.47 -6.83 27.37
C PHE A 97 -3.11 -5.74 26.51
N VAL A 98 -3.24 -5.98 25.20
CA VAL A 98 -3.88 -5.04 24.27
C VAL A 98 -5.37 -4.83 24.62
N ALA A 99 -6.11 -5.90 24.93
CA ALA A 99 -7.50 -5.80 25.37
C ALA A 99 -7.64 -4.89 26.59
N LYS A 100 -6.78 -5.07 27.61
CA LYS A 100 -6.75 -4.20 28.79
C LYS A 100 -6.39 -2.75 28.43
N ALA A 101 -5.41 -2.53 27.56
CA ALA A 101 -5.03 -1.20 27.09
C ALA A 101 -6.18 -0.49 26.35
N ARG A 102 -7.06 -1.27 25.71
CA ARG A 102 -8.33 -0.81 25.07
C ARG A 102 -9.47 -0.68 26.07
N GLN A 103 -9.21 -0.80 27.38
CA GLN A 103 -10.18 -0.67 28.48
C GLN A 103 -11.23 -1.79 28.55
N LEU A 104 -10.99 -2.92 27.86
CA LEU A 104 -11.82 -4.13 28.04
C LEU A 104 -11.41 -4.84 29.32
N SER A 105 -12.38 -5.43 30.03
CA SER A 105 -12.13 -6.10 31.31
C SER A 105 -12.99 -7.35 31.51
N GLY A 106 -12.56 -8.22 32.42
CA GLY A 106 -13.33 -9.41 32.81
C GLY A 106 -13.68 -10.31 31.61
N SER A 107 -14.95 -10.72 31.55
CA SER A 107 -15.47 -11.60 30.51
C SER A 107 -15.48 -10.96 29.13
N GLU A 108 -15.64 -9.64 29.03
CA GLU A 108 -15.59 -8.90 27.78
C GLU A 108 -14.21 -9.01 27.12
N ALA A 109 -13.15 -8.79 27.90
CA ALA A 109 -11.76 -8.92 27.41
C ALA A 109 -11.49 -10.35 26.93
N GLN A 110 -11.94 -11.36 27.69
CA GLN A 110 -11.76 -12.76 27.31
C GLN A 110 -12.49 -13.06 26.00
N SER A 111 -13.76 -12.69 25.87
CA SER A 111 -14.56 -12.91 24.67
C SER A 111 -13.98 -12.19 23.45
N ALA A 112 -13.46 -10.97 23.64
CA ALA A 112 -12.79 -10.21 22.58
C ALA A 112 -11.52 -10.90 22.10
N VAL A 113 -10.69 -11.40 23.01
CA VAL A 113 -9.49 -12.16 22.67
C VAL A 113 -9.84 -13.47 21.96
N ASP A 114 -10.79 -14.23 22.48
CA ASP A 114 -11.21 -15.51 21.86
C ASP A 114 -11.72 -15.29 20.42
N ARG A 115 -12.52 -14.24 20.20
CA ARG A 115 -13.03 -13.87 18.88
C ARG A 115 -11.89 -13.63 17.88
N VAL A 116 -10.88 -12.80 18.21
CA VAL A 116 -9.79 -12.51 17.28
C VAL A 116 -8.84 -13.68 17.10
N VAL A 117 -8.69 -14.53 18.11
CA VAL A 117 -7.94 -15.79 18.04
C VAL A 117 -8.53 -16.76 17.03
N GLU A 118 -9.85 -16.93 17.06
CA GLU A 118 -10.56 -17.77 16.09
C GLU A 118 -10.51 -17.16 14.69
N LEU A 119 -10.85 -15.88 14.57
CA LEU A 119 -10.88 -15.16 13.29
C LEU A 119 -9.55 -15.24 12.53
N LEU A 120 -8.43 -15.22 13.25
CA LEU A 120 -7.08 -15.17 12.69
C LEU A 120 -6.32 -16.50 12.76
N ASN A 121 -7.02 -17.59 13.16
CA ASN A 121 -6.42 -18.93 13.28
C ASN A 121 -5.17 -18.97 14.17
N LEU A 122 -5.19 -18.24 15.32
CA LEU A 122 -4.05 -18.12 16.23
C LEU A 122 -4.07 -19.16 17.37
N ARG A 123 -5.11 -19.99 17.53
CA ARG A 123 -5.32 -20.90 18.65
C ARG A 123 -4.10 -21.78 18.97
N ARG A 124 -3.45 -22.35 17.96
CA ARG A 124 -2.27 -23.23 18.13
C ARG A 124 -0.98 -22.48 18.52
N PHE A 125 -0.98 -21.15 18.48
CA PHE A 125 0.19 -20.32 18.76
C PHE A 125 0.10 -19.53 20.06
N LEU A 126 -1.00 -19.63 20.80
CA LEU A 126 -1.28 -18.81 21.97
C LEU A 126 -0.17 -18.81 23.02
N ARG A 127 0.51 -19.94 23.21
CA ARG A 127 1.60 -20.13 24.18
C ARG A 127 3.01 -19.96 23.57
N LYS A 128 3.10 -19.55 22.30
CA LYS A 128 4.37 -19.25 21.65
C LYS A 128 4.72 -17.78 21.82
N ASN A 129 6.01 -17.49 22.04
CA ASN A 129 6.49 -16.12 21.98
C ASN A 129 6.36 -15.58 20.57
N ILE A 130 5.93 -14.32 20.46
CA ILE A 130 5.71 -13.63 19.17
C ILE A 130 6.99 -13.63 18.32
N GLY A 131 8.16 -13.45 18.97
CA GLY A 131 9.45 -13.50 18.30
C GLY A 131 9.70 -14.77 17.48
N HIS A 132 9.16 -15.91 17.92
CA HIS A 132 9.34 -17.22 17.29
C HIS A 132 8.29 -17.55 16.21
N LEU A 133 7.40 -16.61 15.88
CA LEU A 133 6.42 -16.78 14.80
C LEU A 133 7.03 -16.41 13.44
N SER A 134 6.52 -17.06 12.37
CA SER A 134 6.79 -16.59 11.01
C SER A 134 6.22 -15.18 10.78
N LYS A 135 6.71 -14.48 9.75
CA LYS A 135 6.24 -13.12 9.41
C LYS A 135 4.73 -13.07 9.25
N GLY A 136 4.12 -14.05 8.56
CA GLY A 136 2.66 -14.11 8.37
C GLY A 136 1.89 -14.28 9.67
N TYR A 137 2.38 -15.08 10.63
CA TYR A 137 1.71 -15.17 11.94
C TYR A 137 1.94 -13.91 12.79
N LYS A 138 3.08 -13.23 12.69
CA LYS A 138 3.28 -11.90 13.29
C LYS A 138 2.29 -10.89 12.72
N GLN A 139 2.07 -10.92 11.41
CA GLN A 139 1.08 -10.06 10.75
C GLN A 139 -0.34 -10.34 11.26
N ARG A 140 -0.73 -11.63 11.41
CA ARG A 140 -2.02 -12.00 11.99
C ARG A 140 -2.17 -11.51 13.45
N VAL A 141 -1.11 -11.59 14.26
CA VAL A 141 -1.12 -11.00 15.61
C VAL A 141 -1.30 -9.48 15.55
N GLY A 142 -0.65 -8.80 14.58
CA GLY A 142 -0.83 -7.38 14.33
C GLY A 142 -2.27 -7.00 13.93
N ILE A 143 -2.92 -7.80 13.07
CA ILE A 143 -4.32 -7.60 12.73
C ILE A 143 -5.22 -7.90 13.94
N ALA A 144 -4.91 -8.93 14.75
CA ALA A 144 -5.66 -9.26 15.97
C ALA A 144 -5.66 -8.09 16.96
N GLN A 145 -4.51 -7.46 17.20
CA GLN A 145 -4.43 -6.28 18.06
C GLN A 145 -5.29 -5.12 17.55
N ALA A 146 -5.36 -4.92 16.23
CA ALA A 146 -6.18 -3.86 15.64
C ALA A 146 -7.68 -4.15 15.77
N LEU A 147 -8.08 -5.42 15.86
CA LEU A 147 -9.46 -5.88 15.90
C LEU A 147 -10.00 -6.23 17.30
N VAL A 148 -9.14 -6.31 18.33
CA VAL A 148 -9.55 -6.84 19.64
C VAL A 148 -10.72 -6.07 20.28
N HIS A 149 -10.77 -4.74 20.09
CA HIS A 149 -11.81 -3.85 20.61
C HIS A 149 -13.01 -3.69 19.66
N ASP A 150 -13.09 -4.52 18.62
CA ASP A 150 -14.16 -4.55 17.60
C ASP A 150 -14.48 -3.19 16.96
N PRO A 151 -13.49 -2.51 16.39
CA PRO A 151 -13.71 -1.20 15.78
C PRO A 151 -14.60 -1.31 14.54
N GLY A 152 -15.43 -0.29 14.29
CA GLY A 152 -16.19 -0.17 13.04
C GLY A 152 -15.34 0.26 11.84
N ILE A 153 -14.12 0.74 12.09
CA ILE A 153 -13.17 1.22 11.09
C ILE A 153 -11.84 0.51 11.26
N LEU A 154 -11.29 -0.03 10.17
CA LEU A 154 -10.00 -0.70 10.16
C LEU A 154 -9.08 -0.01 9.15
N ILE A 155 -7.93 0.45 9.61
CA ILE A 155 -6.90 1.08 8.76
C ILE A 155 -5.65 0.21 8.80
N MET A 156 -5.14 -0.17 7.63
CA MET A 156 -3.98 -1.05 7.50
C MET A 156 -2.98 -0.48 6.51
N ASP A 157 -1.74 -0.33 6.97
CA ASP A 157 -0.64 0.15 6.14
C ASP A 157 0.19 -1.05 5.66
N GLU A 158 0.18 -1.32 4.34
CA GLU A 158 0.88 -2.42 3.67
C GLU A 158 0.63 -3.81 4.33
N PRO A 159 -0.65 -4.25 4.50
CA PRO A 159 -0.98 -5.44 5.30
C PRO A 159 -0.42 -6.76 4.76
N THR A 160 -0.05 -6.81 3.51
CA THR A 160 0.46 -8.00 2.79
C THR A 160 1.97 -7.97 2.56
N SER A 161 2.65 -6.89 2.98
CA SER A 161 4.07 -6.68 2.71
C SER A 161 4.96 -7.82 3.22
N GLY A 162 5.69 -8.45 2.28
CA GLY A 162 6.67 -9.51 2.57
C GLY A 162 6.06 -10.81 3.09
N LEU A 163 4.80 -11.07 2.79
CA LEU A 163 4.14 -12.37 2.95
C LEU A 163 4.35 -13.24 1.70
N ASP A 164 4.26 -14.55 1.87
CA ASP A 164 4.23 -15.46 0.73
C ASP A 164 2.87 -15.43 0.01
N PRO A 165 2.78 -15.91 -1.25
CA PRO A 165 1.56 -15.82 -2.05
C PRO A 165 0.33 -16.48 -1.39
N HIS A 166 0.50 -17.57 -0.66
CA HIS A 166 -0.59 -18.24 0.02
C HIS A 166 -1.14 -17.40 1.17
N GLN A 167 -0.25 -16.81 1.98
CA GLN A 167 -0.61 -15.93 3.08
C GLN A 167 -1.29 -14.64 2.58
N ILE A 168 -0.86 -14.10 1.43
CA ILE A 168 -1.52 -12.95 0.79
C ILE A 168 -2.98 -13.27 0.48
N ILE A 169 -3.25 -14.43 -0.11
CA ILE A 169 -4.63 -14.86 -0.43
C ILE A 169 -5.47 -14.94 0.85
N GLU A 170 -4.97 -15.57 1.90
CA GLU A 170 -5.70 -15.71 3.17
C GLU A 170 -6.00 -14.35 3.83
N ILE A 171 -5.05 -13.40 3.80
CA ILE A 171 -5.26 -12.05 4.34
C ILE A 171 -6.27 -11.27 3.49
N ARG A 172 -6.24 -11.41 2.15
CA ARG A 172 -7.23 -10.78 1.26
C ARG A 172 -8.65 -11.28 1.51
N GLU A 173 -8.83 -12.58 1.68
CA GLU A 173 -10.13 -13.17 2.03
C GLU A 173 -10.64 -12.66 3.37
N LEU A 174 -9.75 -12.57 4.37
CA LEU A 174 -10.08 -11.98 5.66
C LEU A 174 -10.51 -10.51 5.53
N ILE A 175 -9.79 -9.69 4.76
CA ILE A 175 -10.11 -8.27 4.55
C ILE A 175 -11.48 -8.14 3.86
N LYS A 176 -11.76 -8.94 2.83
CA LYS A 176 -13.08 -8.96 2.16
C LYS A 176 -14.21 -9.25 3.14
N LYS A 177 -14.07 -10.31 3.94
CA LYS A 177 -15.06 -10.67 4.94
C LYS A 177 -15.28 -9.56 5.98
N LEU A 178 -14.22 -8.92 6.44
CA LEU A 178 -14.32 -7.79 7.38
C LEU A 178 -14.98 -6.57 6.75
N GLY A 179 -14.76 -6.34 5.44
CA GLY A 179 -15.32 -5.24 4.67
C GLY A 179 -16.84 -5.29 4.51
N GLU A 180 -17.48 -6.45 4.68
CA GLU A 180 -18.94 -6.58 4.65
C GLU A 180 -19.62 -5.78 5.78
N GLU A 181 -18.95 -5.63 6.92
CA GLU A 181 -19.50 -4.97 8.11
C GLU A 181 -18.77 -3.67 8.48
N LYS A 182 -17.49 -3.58 8.13
CA LYS A 182 -16.57 -2.50 8.55
C LYS A 182 -16.21 -1.59 7.38
N LEU A 183 -15.87 -0.34 7.71
CA LEU A 183 -15.15 0.53 6.81
C LEU A 183 -13.66 0.15 6.86
N ILE A 184 -13.06 -0.11 5.70
CA ILE A 184 -11.64 -0.48 5.62
C ILE A 184 -10.88 0.52 4.73
N ILE A 185 -9.75 0.99 5.22
CA ILE A 185 -8.75 1.68 4.39
C ILE A 185 -7.46 0.86 4.45
N LEU A 186 -6.89 0.54 3.30
CA LEU A 186 -5.60 -0.13 3.24
C LEU A 186 -4.70 0.50 2.21
N SER A 187 -3.40 0.56 2.51
CA SER A 187 -2.38 0.99 1.55
C SER A 187 -1.71 -0.21 0.91
N SER A 188 -1.29 -0.07 -0.33
CA SER A 188 -0.32 -0.93 -1.00
C SER A 188 0.39 -0.16 -2.12
N HIS A 189 1.55 -0.65 -2.51
CA HIS A 189 2.24 -0.22 -3.73
C HIS A 189 2.00 -1.21 -4.89
N ILE A 190 1.25 -2.29 -4.65
CA ILE A 190 0.95 -3.35 -5.61
C ILE A 190 -0.52 -3.25 -6.03
N LEU A 191 -0.73 -2.91 -7.29
CA LEU A 191 -2.07 -2.71 -7.84
C LEU A 191 -2.94 -3.97 -7.78
N GLN A 192 -2.39 -5.15 -8.10
CA GLN A 192 -3.13 -6.41 -8.07
C GLN A 192 -3.64 -6.77 -6.66
N GLU A 193 -2.98 -6.27 -5.61
CA GLU A 193 -3.46 -6.47 -4.25
C GLU A 193 -4.70 -5.65 -3.97
N ILE A 194 -4.65 -4.37 -4.34
CA ILE A 194 -5.75 -3.43 -4.12
C ILE A 194 -6.96 -3.77 -4.99
N SER A 195 -6.75 -4.03 -6.30
CA SER A 195 -7.85 -4.33 -7.23
C SER A 195 -8.58 -5.63 -6.90
N ALA A 196 -7.90 -6.58 -6.25
CA ALA A 196 -8.51 -7.83 -5.82
C ALA A 196 -9.50 -7.69 -4.67
N ILE A 197 -9.41 -6.65 -3.85
CA ILE A 197 -10.22 -6.48 -2.62
C ILE A 197 -10.91 -5.13 -2.49
N GLY A 198 -10.36 -4.07 -3.11
CA GLY A 198 -10.88 -2.71 -3.02
C GLY A 198 -12.19 -2.53 -3.78
N THR A 199 -13.17 -1.92 -3.13
CA THR A 199 -14.39 -1.44 -3.80
C THR A 199 -14.15 -0.11 -4.50
N ARG A 200 -13.13 0.63 -4.04
CA ARG A 200 -12.67 1.91 -4.57
C ARG A 200 -11.14 2.00 -4.45
N ILE A 201 -10.52 2.57 -5.46
CA ILE A 201 -9.07 2.78 -5.50
C ILE A 201 -8.78 4.27 -5.58
N MET A 202 -7.87 4.71 -4.73
CA MET A 202 -7.36 6.07 -4.75
C MET A 202 -5.87 6.03 -5.02
N ILE A 203 -5.44 6.64 -6.11
CA ILE A 203 -4.02 6.72 -6.48
C ILE A 203 -3.45 8.02 -5.95
N ILE A 204 -2.37 7.90 -5.17
CA ILE A 204 -1.66 9.04 -4.61
C ILE A 204 -0.25 9.11 -5.22
N LYS A 205 0.15 10.31 -5.66
CA LYS A 205 1.48 10.64 -6.19
C LYS A 205 1.91 12.00 -5.66
N ASP A 206 3.15 12.13 -5.19
CA ASP A 206 3.73 13.39 -4.70
C ASP A 206 2.83 14.12 -3.68
N GLY A 207 2.23 13.35 -2.78
CA GLY A 207 1.34 13.84 -1.74
C GLY A 207 -0.05 14.27 -2.22
N ARG A 208 -0.43 14.04 -3.49
CA ARG A 208 -1.72 14.44 -4.07
C ARG A 208 -2.50 13.23 -4.58
N ILE A 209 -3.83 13.31 -4.51
CA ILE A 209 -4.70 12.33 -5.16
C ILE A 209 -4.70 12.63 -6.66
N VAL A 210 -4.30 11.64 -7.48
CA VAL A 210 -4.28 11.76 -8.94
C VAL A 210 -5.41 10.98 -9.61
N ALA A 211 -5.99 10.00 -8.92
CA ALA A 211 -7.20 9.29 -9.35
C ALA A 211 -7.97 8.77 -8.14
N ASP A 212 -9.29 8.68 -8.27
CA ASP A 212 -10.22 8.21 -7.25
C ASP A 212 -11.47 7.65 -7.92
N ASP A 213 -11.57 6.34 -8.05
CA ASP A 213 -12.71 5.67 -8.69
C ASP A 213 -12.76 4.17 -8.32
N THR A 214 -13.77 3.47 -8.81
CA THR A 214 -13.83 2.00 -8.74
C THR A 214 -12.81 1.37 -9.69
N PRO A 215 -12.31 0.15 -9.41
CA PRO A 215 -11.41 -0.57 -10.33
C PRO A 215 -11.97 -0.66 -11.76
N GLN A 216 -13.26 -0.93 -11.89
CA GLN A 216 -13.95 -1.08 -13.17
C GLN A 216 -14.01 0.24 -13.96
N ASN A 217 -14.30 1.37 -13.28
CA ASN A 217 -14.34 2.67 -13.93
C ASN A 217 -12.96 3.15 -14.36
N MET A 218 -11.94 2.93 -13.52
CA MET A 218 -10.56 3.24 -13.88
C MET A 218 -10.12 2.48 -15.13
N GLN A 219 -10.48 1.22 -15.25
CA GLN A 219 -10.21 0.42 -16.44
C GLN A 219 -10.97 0.95 -17.67
N ARG A 220 -12.25 1.35 -17.51
CA ARG A 220 -13.07 1.91 -18.60
C ARG A 220 -12.60 3.28 -19.07
N SER A 221 -12.11 4.15 -18.18
CA SER A 221 -11.69 5.51 -18.55
C SER A 221 -10.53 5.55 -19.55
N LEU A 222 -9.75 4.47 -19.65
CA LEU A 222 -8.78 4.28 -20.72
C LEU A 222 -9.37 3.50 -21.92
N SER A 223 -10.41 2.69 -21.70
CA SER A 223 -11.08 1.98 -22.80
C SER A 223 -11.82 2.91 -23.76
N ASP A 224 -12.14 4.15 -23.36
CA ASP A 224 -12.63 5.19 -24.26
C ASP A 224 -11.56 5.66 -25.28
N ARG A 225 -10.29 5.32 -25.04
CA ARG A 225 -9.20 5.32 -26.04
C ARG A 225 -9.05 3.94 -26.67
N SER A 226 -10.21 3.31 -27.02
CA SER A 226 -10.28 1.94 -27.52
C SER A 226 -9.29 1.72 -28.65
N GLY A 227 -8.38 0.80 -28.42
CA GLY A 227 -7.44 0.30 -29.41
C GLY A 227 -7.79 -1.14 -29.81
N LEU A 228 -7.12 -1.62 -30.84
CA LEU A 228 -7.09 -3.04 -31.19
C LEU A 228 -5.65 -3.54 -31.13
N ARG A 229 -5.49 -4.78 -30.68
CA ARG A 229 -4.26 -5.55 -30.88
C ARG A 229 -4.45 -6.48 -32.01
N ALA A 230 -3.56 -6.41 -33.00
CA ALA A 230 -3.53 -7.30 -34.14
C ALA A 230 -2.18 -7.99 -34.21
N ARG A 231 -2.18 -9.33 -34.29
CA ARG A 231 -0.96 -10.10 -34.58
C ARG A 231 -1.00 -10.50 -36.05
N ILE A 232 -0.01 -9.99 -36.78
CA ILE A 232 0.01 -10.09 -38.24
C ILE A 232 1.36 -10.61 -38.71
N GLN A 233 1.32 -11.58 -39.62
CA GLN A 233 2.52 -12.06 -40.31
C GLN A 233 2.66 -11.30 -41.63
N GLY A 234 3.64 -10.38 -41.70
CA GLY A 234 3.93 -9.56 -42.86
C GLY A 234 5.13 -8.65 -42.63
N PRO A 235 5.61 -7.94 -43.64
CA PRO A 235 6.69 -6.95 -43.52
C PRO A 235 6.24 -5.78 -42.66
N GLU A 236 6.92 -5.52 -41.55
CA GLU A 236 6.50 -4.55 -40.50
C GLU A 236 6.15 -3.18 -41.10
N GLN A 237 7.03 -2.62 -41.94
CA GLN A 237 6.81 -1.29 -42.53
C GLN A 237 5.58 -1.20 -43.40
N GLU A 238 5.31 -2.27 -44.19
CA GLU A 238 4.14 -2.33 -45.04
C GLU A 238 2.86 -2.50 -44.27
N VAL A 239 2.90 -3.35 -43.19
CA VAL A 239 1.76 -3.56 -42.28
C VAL A 239 1.39 -2.27 -41.59
N VAL A 240 2.35 -1.54 -41.00
CA VAL A 240 2.11 -0.24 -40.35
C VAL A 240 1.52 0.78 -41.32
N ALA A 241 2.04 0.85 -42.56
CA ALA A 241 1.54 1.78 -43.59
C ALA A 241 0.12 1.43 -44.09
N ALA A 242 -0.22 0.13 -44.17
CA ALA A 242 -1.55 -0.32 -44.58
C ALA A 242 -2.59 -0.12 -43.48
N LEU A 243 -2.25 -0.48 -42.23
CA LEU A 243 -3.14 -0.31 -41.09
C LEU A 243 -3.39 1.18 -40.75
N GLY A 244 -2.40 2.05 -40.94
CA GLY A 244 -2.57 3.50 -40.77
C GLY A 244 -3.51 4.16 -41.78
N LYS A 245 -3.86 3.46 -42.90
CA LYS A 245 -4.85 3.94 -43.89
C LYS A 245 -6.26 3.48 -43.57
N VAL A 246 -6.45 2.59 -42.58
CA VAL A 246 -7.79 2.13 -42.17
C VAL A 246 -8.53 3.26 -41.50
N GLY A 247 -9.76 3.55 -41.99
CA GLY A 247 -10.59 4.64 -41.43
C GLY A 247 -10.85 4.43 -39.93
N GLY A 248 -10.56 5.42 -39.13
CA GLY A 248 -10.74 5.38 -37.68
C GLY A 248 -9.49 4.98 -36.89
N VAL A 249 -8.38 4.58 -37.52
CA VAL A 249 -7.08 4.34 -36.90
C VAL A 249 -6.30 5.66 -36.82
N ASN A 250 -5.84 6.01 -35.60
CA ASN A 250 -5.05 7.21 -35.35
C ASN A 250 -3.54 6.90 -35.37
N THR A 251 -3.12 5.87 -34.67
CA THR A 251 -1.72 5.44 -34.63
C THR A 251 -1.62 3.91 -34.72
N VAL A 252 -0.51 3.44 -35.28
CA VAL A 252 -0.14 2.02 -35.34
C VAL A 252 1.27 1.89 -34.78
N GLU A 253 1.45 1.09 -33.74
CA GLU A 253 2.72 0.83 -33.08
C GLU A 253 3.01 -0.68 -33.09
N ALA A 254 4.21 -1.07 -33.51
CA ALA A 254 4.70 -2.43 -33.31
C ALA A 254 5.15 -2.62 -31.86
N ILE A 255 4.54 -3.58 -31.12
CA ILE A 255 4.81 -3.79 -29.69
C ILE A 255 5.89 -4.85 -29.49
N SER A 256 5.74 -6.00 -30.14
CA SER A 256 6.64 -7.14 -30.00
C SER A 256 6.56 -8.04 -31.21
N GLY A 257 7.69 -8.56 -31.65
CA GLY A 257 7.76 -9.51 -32.74
C GLY A 257 9.18 -9.99 -32.95
N SER A 258 9.34 -11.22 -33.44
CA SER A 258 10.62 -11.70 -33.96
C SER A 258 10.35 -12.26 -35.36
N GLY A 259 10.93 -11.60 -36.36
CA GLY A 259 10.76 -12.02 -37.74
C GLY A 259 9.47 -11.51 -38.39
N SER A 260 8.71 -12.43 -39.02
CA SER A 260 7.50 -12.10 -39.77
C SER A 260 6.20 -12.02 -38.95
N ASP A 261 6.20 -12.43 -37.67
CA ASP A 261 5.01 -12.45 -36.81
C ASP A 261 5.14 -11.33 -35.75
N THR A 262 4.49 -10.21 -35.98
CA THR A 262 4.56 -9.01 -35.17
C THR A 262 3.20 -8.64 -34.59
N GLU A 263 3.18 -8.22 -33.33
CA GLU A 263 2.00 -7.69 -32.66
C GLU A 263 1.97 -6.17 -32.78
N TYR A 264 0.85 -5.65 -33.26
CA TYR A 264 0.60 -4.23 -33.49
C TYR A 264 -0.49 -3.73 -32.55
N ARG A 265 -0.25 -2.55 -31.97
CA ARG A 265 -1.27 -1.76 -31.25
C ARG A 265 -1.81 -0.70 -32.19
N LEU A 266 -3.12 -0.65 -32.36
CA LEU A 266 -3.83 0.38 -33.11
C LEU A 266 -4.62 1.24 -32.13
N THR A 267 -4.44 2.56 -32.13
CA THR A 267 -5.28 3.48 -31.34
C THR A 267 -6.37 4.09 -32.25
N THR A 268 -7.55 4.28 -31.66
CA THR A 268 -8.71 4.79 -32.40
C THR A 268 -9.24 6.07 -31.79
N GLY A 269 -9.84 6.95 -32.59
CA GLY A 269 -10.34 8.27 -32.13
C GLY A 269 -11.78 8.28 -31.61
N SER A 270 -12.55 7.23 -31.83
CA SER A 270 -13.92 7.04 -31.30
C SER A 270 -14.42 5.67 -31.74
N GLY A 271 -15.07 4.95 -30.83
CA GLY A 271 -15.49 3.56 -30.85
C GLY A 271 -16.21 3.03 -32.11
N GLY A 272 -15.60 3.17 -33.28
CA GLY A 272 -16.05 2.56 -34.51
C GLY A 272 -15.49 1.14 -34.65
N GLU A 273 -16.26 0.24 -35.26
CA GLU A 273 -15.84 -1.11 -35.64
C GLU A 273 -14.72 -1.08 -36.69
N ILE A 274 -13.48 -0.78 -36.26
CA ILE A 274 -12.31 -0.83 -37.17
C ILE A 274 -11.82 -2.26 -37.41
N SER A 275 -12.35 -3.25 -36.68
CA SER A 275 -11.97 -4.65 -36.81
C SER A 275 -12.16 -5.17 -38.25
N GLN A 276 -13.26 -4.79 -38.89
CA GLN A 276 -13.52 -5.17 -40.30
C GLN A 276 -12.52 -4.51 -41.26
N GLY A 277 -12.18 -3.22 -41.01
CA GLY A 277 -11.19 -2.50 -41.79
C GLY A 277 -9.80 -3.10 -41.69
N VAL A 278 -9.39 -3.47 -40.46
CA VAL A 278 -8.11 -4.16 -40.20
C VAL A 278 -8.07 -5.52 -40.88
N PHE A 279 -9.14 -6.34 -40.74
CA PHE A 279 -9.23 -7.63 -41.39
C PHE A 279 -9.12 -7.51 -42.94
N LYS A 280 -9.83 -6.56 -43.52
CA LYS A 280 -9.79 -6.32 -44.97
C LYS A 280 -8.41 -5.87 -45.42
N ALA A 281 -7.78 -4.95 -44.72
CA ALA A 281 -6.42 -4.47 -45.03
C ALA A 281 -5.39 -5.63 -45.03
N VAL A 282 -5.49 -6.53 -44.04
CA VAL A 282 -4.61 -7.72 -43.96
C VAL A 282 -4.89 -8.70 -45.13
N ALA A 283 -6.16 -8.98 -45.43
CA ALA A 283 -6.54 -9.89 -46.48
C ALA A 283 -6.15 -9.37 -47.87
N ASP A 284 -6.38 -8.09 -48.16
CA ASP A 284 -6.07 -7.45 -49.46
C ASP A 284 -4.56 -7.46 -49.76
N ASN A 285 -3.70 -7.49 -48.72
CA ASN A 285 -2.25 -7.56 -48.90
C ASN A 285 -1.70 -8.99 -48.80
N GLY A 286 -2.55 -10.01 -48.64
CA GLY A 286 -2.15 -11.42 -48.60
C GLY A 286 -1.40 -11.82 -47.35
N TRP A 287 -1.51 -11.05 -46.24
CA TRP A 287 -0.90 -11.35 -44.95
C TRP A 287 -1.78 -12.28 -44.12
N THR A 288 -1.20 -12.88 -43.10
CA THR A 288 -1.92 -13.74 -42.15
C THR A 288 -2.24 -12.99 -40.88
N LEU A 289 -3.52 -12.90 -40.53
CA LEU A 289 -3.97 -12.38 -39.21
C LEU A 289 -4.03 -13.54 -38.22
N SER A 290 -3.10 -13.58 -37.27
CA SER A 290 -3.00 -14.63 -36.23
C SER A 290 -3.92 -14.37 -35.03
N ALA A 291 -4.14 -13.09 -34.69
CA ALA A 291 -5.06 -12.68 -33.63
C ALA A 291 -5.56 -11.25 -33.86
N LEU A 292 -6.79 -10.98 -33.43
CA LEU A 292 -7.38 -9.65 -33.40
C LEU A 292 -8.23 -9.56 -32.12
N SER A 293 -7.86 -8.68 -31.19
CA SER A 293 -8.56 -8.48 -29.93
C SER A 293 -8.65 -7.00 -29.59
N PRO A 294 -9.63 -6.58 -28.80
CA PRO A 294 -9.59 -5.24 -28.19
C PRO A 294 -8.28 -5.05 -27.41
N ASP A 295 -7.68 -3.87 -27.52
CA ASP A 295 -6.57 -3.48 -26.63
C ASP A 295 -7.19 -3.02 -25.32
N GLU A 296 -7.44 -3.99 -24.44
CA GLU A 296 -7.89 -3.72 -23.09
C GLU A 296 -6.71 -3.17 -22.32
N HIS A 297 -6.73 -1.88 -22.04
CA HIS A 297 -5.78 -1.30 -21.09
C HIS A 297 -5.96 -1.97 -19.73
N SER A 298 -4.88 -2.53 -19.22
CA SER A 298 -4.87 -3.09 -17.89
C SER A 298 -4.90 -1.96 -16.85
N LEU A 299 -5.36 -2.25 -15.64
CA LEU A 299 -5.24 -1.28 -14.54
C LEU A 299 -3.78 -0.89 -14.29
N GLU A 300 -2.83 -1.77 -14.63
CA GLU A 300 -1.39 -1.49 -14.58
C GLU A 300 -0.99 -0.38 -15.56
N ASP A 301 -1.54 -0.36 -16.78
CA ASP A 301 -1.28 0.70 -17.76
C ASP A 301 -1.82 2.05 -17.26
N VAL A 302 -3.03 2.06 -16.65
CA VAL A 302 -3.61 3.25 -15.99
C VAL A 302 -2.66 3.76 -14.90
N TYR A 303 -2.23 2.86 -14.03
CA TYR A 303 -1.35 3.20 -12.93
C TYR A 303 0.00 3.74 -13.42
N LEU A 304 0.59 3.09 -14.41
CA LEU A 304 1.85 3.53 -15.01
C LEU A 304 1.72 4.90 -15.69
N GLU A 305 0.62 5.16 -16.40
CA GLU A 305 0.38 6.46 -17.04
C GLU A 305 0.23 7.58 -16.00
N LEU A 306 -0.53 7.35 -14.94
CA LEU A 306 -0.75 8.33 -13.87
C LEU A 306 0.48 8.55 -12.97
N THR A 307 1.37 7.54 -12.90
CA THR A 307 2.58 7.62 -12.07
C THR A 307 3.86 7.92 -12.82
N LYS A 308 3.85 7.96 -14.17
CA LYS A 308 4.98 8.45 -14.97
C LYS A 308 5.29 9.90 -14.59
N ASP A 309 6.56 10.21 -14.37
CA ASP A 309 7.01 11.57 -14.18
C ASP A 309 6.74 12.37 -15.47
N SER A 310 5.90 13.39 -15.37
CA SER A 310 5.79 14.40 -16.40
C SER A 310 7.15 15.12 -16.42
N ALA A 311 8.01 14.80 -17.38
CA ALA A 311 9.23 15.56 -17.58
C ALA A 311 8.86 17.04 -17.66
N PRO A 312 9.57 17.95 -16.95
CA PRO A 312 9.26 19.37 -17.00
C PRO A 312 9.46 19.85 -18.43
N GLN A 313 8.37 20.24 -19.10
CA GLN A 313 8.45 20.95 -20.37
C GLN A 313 9.06 22.32 -20.12
N GLY A 314 10.28 22.52 -20.60
CA GLY A 314 10.80 23.84 -20.91
C GLY A 314 11.66 24.50 -19.84
N ALA A 315 12.97 24.23 -19.92
CA ALA A 315 14.00 25.26 -19.72
C ALA A 315 15.21 24.90 -20.61
N SER A 316 15.19 25.38 -21.84
CA SER A 316 16.43 25.50 -22.61
C SER A 316 17.26 26.63 -21.99
N GLY A 317 18.38 26.27 -21.37
CA GLY A 317 19.31 27.22 -20.78
C GLY A 317 20.66 26.52 -20.56
N ASN A 318 21.62 26.80 -21.40
CA ASN A 318 23.01 26.41 -21.34
C ASN A 318 23.64 26.58 -19.96
N GLY A 319 24.42 25.60 -19.52
CA GLY A 319 25.28 25.72 -18.35
C GLY A 319 25.97 24.40 -18.04
N ALA A 320 27.03 24.08 -18.77
CA ALA A 320 27.98 23.06 -18.36
C ALA A 320 28.77 23.56 -17.15
N ALA A 321 28.80 22.80 -16.03
CA ALA A 321 29.99 22.69 -15.18
C ALA A 321 29.73 21.70 -13.98
N ALA A 322 30.69 20.78 -13.87
CA ALA A 322 31.22 20.16 -12.66
C ALA A 322 30.32 19.30 -11.77
N ALA A 323 30.41 18.00 -12.00
CA ALA A 323 30.08 16.96 -11.00
C ALA A 323 31.19 16.92 -9.93
N GLU A 324 30.91 17.34 -8.72
CA GLU A 324 31.75 17.11 -7.55
C GLU A 324 31.13 16.02 -6.69
N LYS A 325 31.88 14.94 -6.52
CA LYS A 325 31.51 13.77 -5.71
C LYS A 325 31.52 14.15 -4.23
N ALA A 326 30.38 14.17 -3.56
CA ALA A 326 30.32 14.21 -2.11
C ALA A 326 30.35 12.79 -1.57
N GLN A 327 31.40 12.45 -0.83
CA GLN A 327 31.53 11.26 0.02
C GLN A 327 30.68 11.45 1.30
N PRO A 328 30.10 10.37 1.87
CA PRO A 328 29.43 10.46 3.17
C PRO A 328 30.45 10.63 4.30
N PRO A 329 30.10 11.31 5.42
CA PRO A 329 31.01 11.51 6.53
C PRO A 329 31.20 10.20 7.32
N GLU A 330 32.48 9.92 7.61
CA GLU A 330 32.94 8.85 8.49
C GLU A 330 32.44 9.08 9.92
N SER A 331 31.94 8.00 10.54
CA SER A 331 31.60 7.96 11.96
C SER A 331 32.84 8.02 12.83
N GLU A 332 32.98 9.07 13.64
CA GLU A 332 33.97 9.13 14.74
C GLU A 332 33.69 8.07 15.79
N THR A 333 34.63 7.17 15.89
CA THR A 333 34.74 6.16 16.97
C THR A 333 35.29 6.86 18.20
N THR A 334 34.49 7.06 19.22
CA THR A 334 34.98 7.44 20.56
C THR A 334 35.47 6.20 21.28
N ALA A 335 36.74 6.22 21.68
CA ALA A 335 37.43 5.21 22.47
C ALA A 335 36.85 5.11 23.88
N PRO A 336 36.97 3.93 24.55
CA PRO A 336 36.48 3.75 25.94
C PRO A 336 37.41 4.40 26.94
N VAL A 337 36.80 5.06 27.91
CA VAL A 337 37.47 5.61 29.09
C VAL A 337 37.76 4.47 30.06
N GLU A 338 39.06 4.23 30.37
CA GLU A 338 39.52 3.37 31.44
C GLU A 338 39.10 3.97 32.80
N ALA A 339 38.45 3.19 33.62
CA ALA A 339 38.20 3.52 35.02
C ALA A 339 39.30 2.85 35.87
N GLU A 340 40.10 3.66 36.54
CA GLU A 340 41.10 3.24 37.55
C GLU A 340 40.46 2.54 38.74
N GLU A 341 40.92 1.32 39.01
CA GLU A 341 40.74 0.62 40.27
C GLU A 341 41.60 1.29 41.34
N THR A 342 40.98 1.81 42.38
CA THR A 342 41.65 2.06 43.63
C THR A 342 41.32 0.96 44.63
N VAL A 343 42.32 0.14 44.88
CA VAL A 343 42.39 -0.83 45.97
C VAL A 343 42.57 -0.06 47.27
N SER A 344 41.76 -0.34 48.30
CA SER A 344 42.10 -0.10 49.70
C SER A 344 41.78 -1.33 50.54
N GLU A 345 42.88 -1.97 50.96
CA GLU A 345 42.94 -2.96 52.07
C GLU A 345 42.59 -2.33 53.38
N ALA A 346 41.91 -3.06 54.24
CA ALA A 346 42.05 -3.21 55.68
C ALA A 346 40.80 -3.92 56.21
N SER A 347 40.87 -4.91 56.88
CA SER A 347 41.60 -5.65 57.92
C SER A 347 40.58 -6.46 58.70
N GLU A 348 40.93 -7.70 58.89
CA GLU A 348 40.47 -8.69 59.88
C GLU A 348 39.80 -8.17 61.12
N ASP A 349 38.75 -8.83 61.62
CA ASP A 349 38.74 -9.47 62.96
C ASP A 349 37.46 -10.33 63.11
N ASP A 350 37.66 -11.52 63.28
CA ASP A 350 37.49 -12.57 64.30
C ASP A 350 36.28 -12.40 65.23
N SER A 351 35.47 -13.40 65.33
CA SER A 351 35.11 -14.18 66.52
C SER A 351 33.71 -14.79 66.45
N THR A 352 33.77 -16.11 66.36
CA THR A 352 33.16 -17.08 67.29
C THR A 352 31.68 -17.00 67.67
N ALA A 353 31.08 -18.10 67.35
CA ALA A 353 30.47 -19.07 68.27
C ALA A 353 28.94 -19.02 68.53
N GLN A 354 28.40 -20.17 68.34
CA GLN A 354 27.45 -20.97 69.15
C GLN A 354 25.94 -20.72 69.02
N GLU A 355 25.37 -21.77 68.47
CA GLU A 355 24.44 -22.72 69.11
C GLU A 355 23.09 -22.19 69.60
N GLY A 356 22.06 -22.91 69.11
CA GLY A 356 21.08 -23.43 70.03
C GLY A 356 19.60 -23.18 69.74
N THR A 357 19.00 -24.26 69.41
CA THR A 357 17.60 -24.74 69.45
C THR A 357 16.74 -24.49 68.29
#